data_d7c2fefa0f613b4aa0ba88e4d107f437
#
_entry.id   d7c2fefa0f613b4aa0ba88e4d107f437
#
_cell.length_a   1.000
_cell.length_b   1.000
_cell.length_c   1.000
_cell.angle_alpha   90.00
_cell.angle_beta   90.00
_cell.angle_gamma   90.00
#
_symmetry.space_group_name_H-M   'P 1'
#
loop_
_entity.id
_entity.type
_entity.pdbx_description
1 polymer ?
#
loop_
_entity_poly.entity_id
_entity_poly.type
_entity_poly.pdbx_seq_one_letter_code
_entity_poly.pdbx_strand_id
1 'polypeptide(L)'
;MGSQLIQIIVLAAVALFLVLRLRSVLGTRDGFEDTSKPMPATAKGGKRKFDVIDGGGTDFDIADYVDVDSDAGKALAAMKRVEPGFSVSEFTSGARQAYEMILMAFEKGDLEFLEQYLAPDVYESFASVINDRADKGLSVEATFVGVSGVKLTGAKFDEENREADITMKFVGELSSVVRDASGVVVEGSATAGNKQSDVWTFARLMGGDNPNWL
;
A
#
# COMPACT_ATOMS: atom_id res chain seq x y z
N MET A 1 -43.77 17.37 8.17
CA MET A 1 -43.18 16.42 9.14
C MET A 1 -42.46 15.24 8.47
N GLY A 2 -42.65 14.92 7.19
CA GLY A 2 -41.97 13.79 6.52
C GLY A 2 -40.46 13.97 6.21
N SER A 3 -40.04 15.18 5.95
CA SER A 3 -38.66 15.48 5.51
C SER A 3 -37.62 15.26 6.63
N GLN A 4 -37.91 15.67 7.85
CA GLN A 4 -37.00 15.49 8.99
C GLN A 4 -36.84 14.01 9.39
N LEU A 5 -37.89 13.23 9.28
CA LEU A 5 -37.90 11.80 9.59
C LEU A 5 -37.05 11.03 8.57
N ILE A 6 -37.17 11.37 7.29
CA ILE A 6 -36.34 10.78 6.21
C ILE A 6 -34.87 11.15 6.42
N GLN A 7 -34.57 12.38 6.79
CA GLN A 7 -33.19 12.84 7.04
C GLN A 7 -32.55 12.09 8.22
N ILE A 8 -33.31 11.83 9.29
CA ILE A 8 -32.83 11.06 10.45
C ILE A 8 -32.57 9.59 10.07
N ILE A 9 -33.45 8.98 9.25
CA ILE A 9 -33.28 7.60 8.79
C ILE A 9 -32.05 7.47 7.90
N VAL A 10 -31.79 8.42 6.99
CA VAL A 10 -30.61 8.43 6.14
C VAL A 10 -29.34 8.58 6.96
N LEU A 11 -29.31 9.50 7.93
CA LEU A 11 -28.18 9.67 8.84
C LEU A 11 -27.91 8.44 9.69
N ALA A 12 -28.97 7.78 10.18
CA ALA A 12 -28.85 6.54 10.94
C ALA A 12 -28.32 5.38 10.08
N ALA A 13 -28.74 5.29 8.82
CA ALA A 13 -28.23 4.29 7.88
C ALA A 13 -26.75 4.50 7.54
N VAL A 14 -26.34 5.75 7.34
CA VAL A 14 -24.93 6.11 7.10
C VAL A 14 -24.07 5.82 8.34
N ALA A 15 -24.56 6.17 9.53
CA ALA A 15 -23.86 5.89 10.78
C ALA A 15 -23.72 4.37 11.02
N LEU A 16 -24.77 3.60 10.77
CA LEU A 16 -24.74 2.13 10.87
C LEU A 16 -23.77 1.52 9.87
N PHE A 17 -23.75 2.00 8.62
CA PHE A 17 -22.81 1.57 7.59
C PHE A 17 -21.36 1.85 8.01
N LEU A 18 -21.08 3.04 8.53
CA LEU A 18 -19.75 3.41 9.01
C LEU A 18 -19.29 2.56 10.20
N VAL A 19 -20.22 2.25 11.15
CA VAL A 19 -19.93 1.37 12.29
C VAL A 19 -19.65 -0.07 11.84
N LEU A 20 -20.40 -0.59 10.87
CA LEU A 20 -20.18 -1.92 10.31
C LEU A 20 -18.85 -1.99 9.54
N ARG A 21 -18.52 -0.95 8.79
CA ARG A 21 -17.23 -0.82 8.09
C ARG A 21 -16.06 -0.71 9.07
N LEU A 22 -16.17 0.08 10.14
CA LEU A 22 -15.18 0.16 11.20
C LEU A 22 -14.98 -1.19 11.91
N ARG A 23 -16.04 -1.97 12.12
CA ARG A 23 -15.93 -3.30 12.72
C ARG A 23 -15.23 -4.31 11.81
N SER A 24 -15.38 -4.18 10.50
CA SER A 24 -14.68 -5.03 9.53
C SER A 24 -13.19 -4.67 9.37
N VAL A 25 -12.83 -3.41 9.65
CA VAL A 25 -11.43 -2.91 9.60
C VAL A 25 -10.69 -3.10 10.92
N LEU A 26 -11.41 -3.11 12.05
CA LEU A 26 -10.86 -3.48 13.36
C LEU A 26 -10.94 -4.99 13.52
N GLY A 27 -10.10 -5.71 12.74
CA GLY A 27 -9.90 -7.14 12.87
C GLY A 27 -9.59 -7.54 14.31
N THR A 28 -10.11 -8.68 14.71
CA THR A 28 -9.93 -9.38 15.99
C THR A 28 -8.50 -9.22 16.50
N ARG A 29 -8.43 -8.72 17.73
CA ARG A 29 -7.22 -8.56 18.51
C ARG A 29 -6.81 -9.93 19.01
N ASP A 30 -6.04 -10.69 18.24
CA ASP A 30 -5.35 -11.86 18.74
C ASP A 30 -4.10 -11.40 19.49
N GLY A 31 -4.17 -11.51 20.81
CA GLY A 31 -3.06 -11.24 21.70
C GLY A 31 -1.95 -12.27 21.50
N PHE A 32 -0.76 -11.78 21.24
CA PHE A 32 0.46 -12.56 21.26
C PHE A 32 0.81 -12.86 22.74
N GLU A 33 0.53 -14.06 23.20
CA GLU A 33 1.06 -14.57 24.47
C GLU A 33 2.46 -15.13 24.23
N ASP A 34 3.44 -14.46 24.83
CA ASP A 34 4.83 -14.85 24.87
C ASP A 34 5.01 -16.03 25.85
N THR A 35 5.05 -17.25 25.34
CA THR A 35 5.43 -18.42 26.10
C THR A 35 6.89 -18.78 25.81
N SER A 36 7.79 -18.13 26.55
CA SER A 36 9.19 -18.52 26.65
C SER A 36 9.31 -19.87 27.41
N LYS A 37 9.55 -20.96 26.68
CA LYS A 37 10.03 -22.21 27.23
C LYS A 37 11.57 -22.26 27.19
N PRO A 38 12.26 -22.62 28.29
CA PRO A 38 13.71 -22.68 28.29
C PRO A 38 14.21 -23.89 27.49
N MET A 39 15.19 -23.64 26.60
CA MET A 39 15.95 -24.67 25.90
C MET A 39 16.93 -25.37 26.81
N PRO A 40 17.03 -26.73 26.80
CA PRO A 40 18.15 -27.43 27.39
C PRO A 40 19.37 -27.39 26.46
N ALA A 41 20.48 -26.90 26.98
CA ALA A 41 21.78 -26.99 26.36
C ALA A 41 22.32 -28.41 26.39
N THR A 42 22.67 -29.01 25.25
CA THR A 42 23.66 -30.05 25.16
C THR A 42 24.45 -29.97 23.88
N ALA A 43 25.74 -29.65 24.07
CA ALA A 43 26.76 -29.73 23.04
C ALA A 43 27.11 -31.20 22.70
N LYS A 44 27.34 -31.49 21.41
CA LYS A 44 28.44 -32.36 20.98
C LYS A 44 28.69 -32.16 19.46
N GLY A 45 29.95 -31.87 19.15
CA GLY A 45 30.45 -31.67 17.81
C GLY A 45 30.32 -32.95 16.94
N GLY A 46 29.74 -32.81 15.81
CA GLY A 46 29.78 -33.74 14.71
C GLY A 46 30.07 -32.97 13.43
N LYS A 47 31.09 -33.40 12.69
CA LYS A 47 31.43 -32.85 11.37
C LYS A 47 30.16 -32.88 10.49
N ARG A 48 29.56 -31.70 10.25
CA ARG A 48 28.44 -31.58 9.33
C ARG A 48 28.99 -31.70 7.91
N LYS A 49 28.69 -32.81 7.25
CA LYS A 49 28.67 -32.86 5.79
C LYS A 49 27.62 -31.85 5.36
N PHE A 50 28.03 -30.90 4.52
CA PHE A 50 27.09 -30.04 3.82
C PHE A 50 26.43 -30.93 2.75
N ASP A 51 25.27 -31.49 3.06
CA ASP A 51 24.37 -31.97 2.02
C ASP A 51 23.83 -30.73 1.34
N VAL A 52 24.17 -30.56 0.07
CA VAL A 52 23.52 -29.60 -0.81
C VAL A 52 22.10 -30.12 -1.00
N ILE A 53 21.16 -29.60 -0.20
CA ILE A 53 19.74 -29.88 -0.39
C ILE A 53 19.31 -29.00 -1.56
N ASP A 54 19.07 -29.68 -2.69
CA ASP A 54 18.49 -29.13 -3.91
C ASP A 54 17.10 -28.55 -3.56
N GLY A 55 16.94 -27.22 -3.66
CA GLY A 55 15.69 -26.52 -3.99
C GLY A 55 14.48 -26.61 -3.07
N GLY A 56 14.59 -26.79 -1.74
CA GLY A 56 13.44 -26.80 -0.83
C GLY A 56 13.58 -25.85 0.38
N GLY A 57 14.48 -24.89 0.34
CA GLY A 57 14.64 -23.89 1.40
C GLY A 57 13.51 -22.84 1.35
N THR A 58 13.09 -22.38 2.54
CA THR A 58 12.21 -21.22 2.68
C THR A 58 12.77 -20.06 1.86
N ASP A 59 11.96 -19.49 0.97
CA ASP A 59 12.33 -18.28 0.25
C ASP A 59 12.25 -17.09 1.23
N PHE A 60 13.39 -16.68 1.76
CA PHE A 60 13.49 -15.60 2.75
C PHE A 60 13.01 -14.26 2.19
N ASP A 61 13.14 -14.01 0.88
CA ASP A 61 12.64 -12.80 0.24
C ASP A 61 11.09 -12.74 0.26
N ILE A 62 10.40 -13.88 0.39
CA ILE A 62 8.96 -13.93 0.63
C ILE A 62 8.65 -13.96 2.13
N ALA A 63 9.37 -14.81 2.88
CA ALA A 63 9.10 -15.04 4.30
C ALA A 63 9.24 -13.79 5.17
N ASP A 64 10.11 -12.84 4.78
CA ASP A 64 10.31 -11.57 5.48
C ASP A 64 9.08 -10.63 5.37
N TYR A 65 8.17 -10.87 4.43
CA TYR A 65 7.02 -10.02 4.17
C TYR A 65 5.68 -10.67 4.47
N VAL A 66 5.53 -11.95 4.19
CA VAL A 66 4.30 -12.71 4.41
C VAL A 66 4.62 -14.16 4.78
N ASP A 67 3.64 -14.85 5.38
CA ASP A 67 3.71 -16.29 5.55
C ASP A 67 3.76 -16.98 4.18
N VAL A 68 4.78 -17.83 3.96
CA VAL A 68 5.00 -18.53 2.68
C VAL A 68 3.86 -19.48 2.31
N ASP A 69 3.14 -20.01 3.30
CA ASP A 69 2.00 -20.91 3.11
C ASP A 69 0.68 -20.16 2.88
N SER A 70 0.66 -18.83 3.09
CA SER A 70 -0.50 -17.99 2.80
C SER A 70 -0.77 -17.89 1.30
N ASP A 71 -1.98 -17.45 0.93
CA ASP A 71 -2.34 -17.22 -0.48
C ASP A 71 -1.41 -16.16 -1.11
N ALA A 72 -1.04 -15.13 -0.37
CA ALA A 72 -0.10 -14.12 -0.83
C ALA A 72 1.31 -14.71 -1.03
N GLY A 73 1.80 -15.54 -0.10
CA GLY A 73 3.09 -16.20 -0.23
C GLY A 73 3.16 -17.13 -1.45
N LYS A 74 2.10 -17.90 -1.69
CA LYS A 74 1.97 -18.76 -2.88
C LYS A 74 1.93 -17.96 -4.18
N ALA A 75 1.21 -16.83 -4.19
CA ALA A 75 1.15 -15.93 -5.36
C ALA A 75 2.54 -15.35 -5.67
N LEU A 76 3.26 -14.85 -4.66
CA LEU A 76 4.62 -14.33 -4.82
C LEU A 76 5.60 -15.41 -5.32
N ALA A 77 5.49 -16.64 -4.80
CA ALA A 77 6.29 -17.77 -5.28
C ALA A 77 5.97 -18.10 -6.75
N ALA A 78 4.70 -17.99 -7.16
CA ALA A 78 4.30 -18.19 -8.56
C ALA A 78 4.87 -17.08 -9.47
N MET A 79 4.82 -15.82 -9.05
CA MET A 79 5.46 -14.70 -9.75
C MET A 79 6.96 -14.95 -9.98
N LYS A 80 7.69 -15.38 -8.93
CA LYS A 80 9.13 -15.70 -9.02
C LYS A 80 9.43 -16.88 -9.95
N ARG A 81 8.51 -17.85 -10.10
CA ARG A 81 8.67 -18.95 -11.08
C ARG A 81 8.58 -18.43 -12.51
N VAL A 82 7.70 -17.46 -12.78
CA VAL A 82 7.54 -16.86 -14.12
C VAL A 82 8.66 -15.88 -14.42
N GLU A 83 9.10 -15.13 -13.41
CA GLU A 83 10.16 -14.12 -13.52
C GLU A 83 11.18 -14.33 -12.39
N PRO A 84 12.22 -15.16 -12.61
CA PRO A 84 13.21 -15.50 -11.58
C PRO A 84 14.00 -14.29 -11.05
N GLY A 85 14.04 -13.18 -11.80
CA GLY A 85 14.63 -11.91 -11.37
C GLY A 85 13.75 -11.07 -10.48
N PHE A 86 12.47 -11.44 -10.25
CA PHE A 86 11.58 -10.71 -9.37
C PHE A 86 11.97 -10.88 -7.90
N SER A 87 12.16 -9.76 -7.19
CA SER A 87 12.43 -9.71 -5.75
C SER A 87 11.34 -8.92 -5.03
N VAL A 88 10.78 -9.49 -3.97
CA VAL A 88 9.77 -8.85 -3.09
C VAL A 88 10.39 -7.67 -2.36
N SER A 89 11.66 -7.80 -1.97
CA SER A 89 12.43 -6.74 -1.30
C SER A 89 12.62 -5.53 -2.23
N GLU A 90 13.07 -5.76 -3.48
CA GLU A 90 13.25 -4.68 -4.46
C GLU A 90 11.91 -4.05 -4.83
N PHE A 91 10.87 -4.85 -5.03
CA PHE A 91 9.52 -4.36 -5.27
C PHE A 91 9.04 -3.45 -4.12
N THR A 92 9.18 -3.88 -2.87
CA THR A 92 8.75 -3.11 -1.69
C THR A 92 9.49 -1.77 -1.59
N SER A 93 10.78 -1.78 -1.90
CA SER A 93 11.59 -0.56 -1.94
C SER A 93 11.13 0.39 -3.06
N GLY A 94 10.86 -0.14 -4.26
CA GLY A 94 10.33 0.62 -5.40
C GLY A 94 8.93 1.17 -5.12
N ALA A 95 8.05 0.37 -4.55
CA ALA A 95 6.69 0.78 -4.17
C ALA A 95 6.69 1.93 -3.15
N ARG A 96 7.63 1.91 -2.19
CA ARG A 96 7.82 3.03 -1.25
C ARG A 96 8.21 4.33 -1.96
N GLN A 97 9.14 4.25 -2.92
CA GLN A 97 9.56 5.41 -3.71
C GLN A 97 8.42 5.91 -4.61
N ALA A 98 7.71 5.00 -5.27
CA ALA A 98 6.55 5.34 -6.10
C ALA A 98 5.46 6.05 -5.28
N TYR A 99 5.18 5.57 -4.05
CA TYR A 99 4.23 6.21 -3.15
C TYR A 99 4.58 7.68 -2.89
N GLU A 100 5.82 7.99 -2.56
CA GLU A 100 6.29 9.37 -2.35
C GLU A 100 6.16 10.21 -3.63
N MET A 101 6.63 9.68 -4.77
CA MET A 101 6.62 10.41 -6.04
C MET A 101 5.19 10.72 -6.51
N ILE A 102 4.28 9.75 -6.43
CA ILE A 102 2.89 9.90 -6.85
C ILE A 102 2.15 10.90 -5.95
N LEU A 103 2.32 10.83 -4.62
CA LEU A 103 1.72 11.79 -3.70
C LEU A 103 2.21 13.21 -4.00
N MET A 104 3.51 13.39 -4.21
CA MET A 104 4.07 14.72 -4.48
C MET A 104 3.66 15.25 -5.87
N ALA A 105 3.52 14.36 -6.86
CA ALA A 105 2.99 14.74 -8.18
C ALA A 105 1.52 15.17 -8.09
N PHE A 106 0.70 14.45 -7.30
CA PHE A 106 -0.69 14.82 -7.05
C PHE A 106 -0.82 16.20 -6.37
N GLU A 107 -0.04 16.45 -5.33
CA GLU A 107 -0.08 17.74 -4.63
C GLU A 107 0.39 18.90 -5.53
N LYS A 108 1.37 18.66 -6.40
CA LYS A 108 1.87 19.65 -7.38
C LYS A 108 0.97 19.81 -8.60
N GLY A 109 0.00 18.92 -8.81
CA GLY A 109 -0.86 18.91 -9.99
C GLY A 109 -0.13 18.45 -11.26
N ASP A 110 0.89 17.62 -11.14
CA ASP A 110 1.69 17.10 -12.26
C ASP A 110 0.96 15.93 -12.95
N LEU A 111 0.02 16.29 -13.83
CA LEU A 111 -0.81 15.32 -14.57
C LEU A 111 0.02 14.46 -15.53
N GLU A 112 1.08 15.03 -16.13
CA GLU A 112 1.93 14.31 -17.09
C GLU A 112 2.68 13.16 -16.39
N PHE A 113 3.20 13.42 -15.20
CA PHE A 113 3.83 12.38 -14.39
C PHE A 113 2.81 11.31 -13.95
N LEU A 114 1.65 11.73 -13.44
CA LEU A 114 0.62 10.81 -12.94
C LEU A 114 0.09 9.87 -14.03
N GLU A 115 -0.09 10.35 -15.27
CA GLU A 115 -0.54 9.55 -16.41
C GLU A 115 0.41 8.37 -16.72
N GLN A 116 1.71 8.53 -16.48
CA GLN A 116 2.71 7.50 -16.75
C GLN A 116 2.76 6.38 -15.69
N TYR A 117 2.32 6.66 -14.47
CA TYR A 117 2.50 5.77 -13.31
C TYR A 117 1.20 5.30 -12.68
N LEU A 118 0.06 5.73 -13.16
CA LEU A 118 -1.25 5.33 -12.65
C LEU A 118 -2.05 4.57 -13.70
N ALA A 119 -2.81 3.58 -13.24
CA ALA A 119 -3.84 2.97 -14.07
C ALA A 119 -4.87 4.03 -14.52
N PRO A 120 -5.48 3.89 -15.71
CA PRO A 120 -6.32 4.94 -16.30
C PRO A 120 -7.45 5.43 -15.40
N ASP A 121 -8.14 4.54 -14.68
CA ASP A 121 -9.24 4.86 -13.77
C ASP A 121 -8.77 5.60 -12.52
N VAL A 122 -7.59 5.26 -12.00
CA VAL A 122 -6.95 5.98 -10.89
C VAL A 122 -6.49 7.36 -11.34
N TYR A 123 -5.87 7.44 -12.53
CA TYR A 123 -5.46 8.71 -13.13
C TYR A 123 -6.66 9.66 -13.31
N GLU A 124 -7.76 9.18 -13.88
CA GLU A 124 -8.98 10.01 -14.06
C GLU A 124 -9.48 10.58 -12.74
N SER A 125 -9.45 9.77 -11.67
CA SER A 125 -9.86 10.19 -10.33
C SER A 125 -8.96 11.29 -9.78
N PHE A 126 -7.64 11.16 -9.95
CA PHE A 126 -6.64 12.14 -9.50
C PHE A 126 -6.73 13.43 -10.33
N ALA A 127 -6.82 13.29 -11.65
CA ALA A 127 -6.96 14.41 -12.57
C ALA A 127 -8.21 15.25 -12.30
N SER A 128 -9.33 14.60 -11.96
CA SER A 128 -10.57 15.29 -11.60
C SER A 128 -10.37 16.22 -10.38
N VAL A 129 -9.67 15.75 -9.34
CA VAL A 129 -9.39 16.55 -8.14
C VAL A 129 -8.44 17.71 -8.42
N ILE A 130 -7.39 17.45 -9.23
CA ILE A 130 -6.41 18.48 -9.62
C ILE A 130 -7.10 19.58 -10.44
N ASN A 131 -7.92 19.21 -11.41
CA ASN A 131 -8.67 20.16 -12.23
C ASN A 131 -9.67 20.97 -11.40
N ASP A 132 -10.41 20.33 -10.47
CA ASP A 132 -11.33 21.04 -9.57
C ASP A 132 -10.60 22.06 -8.68
N ARG A 133 -9.39 21.74 -8.20
CA ARG A 133 -8.52 22.69 -7.48
C ARG A 133 -8.12 23.87 -8.36
N ALA A 134 -7.72 23.60 -9.61
CA ALA A 134 -7.33 24.62 -10.58
C ALA A 134 -8.51 25.56 -10.94
N ASP A 135 -9.69 25.01 -11.19
CA ASP A 135 -10.91 25.76 -11.52
C ASP A 135 -11.34 26.69 -10.35
N LYS A 136 -11.08 26.29 -9.13
CA LYS A 136 -11.32 27.09 -7.92
C LYS A 136 -10.19 28.08 -7.62
N GLY A 137 -9.14 28.13 -8.44
CA GLY A 137 -7.98 28.99 -8.23
C GLY A 137 -7.20 28.67 -6.97
N LEU A 138 -7.22 27.40 -6.53
CA LEU A 138 -6.49 26.94 -5.36
C LEU A 138 -5.05 26.56 -5.73
N SER A 139 -4.11 26.96 -4.88
CA SER A 139 -2.71 26.54 -4.95
C SER A 139 -2.37 25.65 -3.76
N VAL A 140 -1.56 24.62 -3.99
CA VAL A 140 -1.14 23.67 -2.96
C VAL A 140 0.38 23.74 -2.80
N GLU A 141 0.83 23.93 -1.56
CA GLU A 141 2.22 23.79 -1.17
C GLU A 141 2.32 22.58 -0.25
N ALA A 142 3.03 21.54 -0.67
CA ALA A 142 3.18 20.31 0.10
C ALA A 142 4.64 19.92 0.28
N THR A 143 4.91 19.31 1.43
CA THR A 143 6.22 18.74 1.77
C THR A 143 6.03 17.34 2.32
N PHE A 144 6.65 16.37 1.68
CA PHE A 144 6.66 14.99 2.15
C PHE A 144 7.67 14.85 3.28
N VAL A 145 7.21 14.37 4.44
CA VAL A 145 8.05 14.19 5.64
C VAL A 145 8.70 12.81 5.62
N GLY A 146 7.94 11.78 5.26
CA GLY A 146 8.46 10.43 5.14
C GLY A 146 7.40 9.34 5.22
N VAL A 147 7.85 8.09 5.05
CA VAL A 147 7.04 6.88 5.23
C VAL A 147 7.47 6.20 6.52
N SER A 148 6.59 6.14 7.50
CA SER A 148 6.82 5.51 8.80
C SER A 148 6.44 4.03 8.84
N GLY A 149 5.66 3.56 7.87
CA GLY A 149 5.26 2.15 7.76
C GLY A 149 5.00 1.73 6.32
N VAL A 150 5.55 0.57 5.94
CA VAL A 150 5.29 -0.10 4.67
C VAL A 150 5.01 -1.56 4.99
N LYS A 151 3.90 -2.10 4.51
CA LYS A 151 3.52 -3.49 4.73
C LYS A 151 2.86 -4.08 3.50
N LEU A 152 3.35 -5.21 3.03
CA LEU A 152 2.66 -6.05 2.06
C LEU A 152 1.46 -6.70 2.76
N THR A 153 0.26 -6.49 2.25
CA THR A 153 -1.00 -6.95 2.85
C THR A 153 -1.72 -7.99 2.00
N GLY A 154 -1.31 -8.16 0.73
CA GLY A 154 -1.87 -9.15 -0.15
C GLY A 154 -1.08 -9.26 -1.44
N ALA A 155 -1.18 -10.43 -2.08
CA ALA A 155 -0.71 -10.65 -3.44
C ALA A 155 -1.63 -11.64 -4.12
N LYS A 156 -1.84 -11.46 -5.43
CA LYS A 156 -2.57 -12.37 -6.32
C LYS A 156 -1.79 -12.55 -7.60
N PHE A 157 -1.92 -13.70 -8.19
CA PHE A 157 -1.29 -13.98 -9.48
C PHE A 157 -2.21 -14.86 -10.32
N ASP A 158 -2.58 -14.35 -11.47
CA ASP A 158 -3.28 -15.10 -12.51
C ASP A 158 -2.23 -15.73 -13.42
N GLU A 159 -2.03 -17.05 -13.29
CA GLU A 159 -1.02 -17.79 -14.07
C GLU A 159 -1.39 -17.86 -15.56
N GLU A 160 -2.69 -17.81 -15.91
CA GLU A 160 -3.16 -17.87 -17.29
C GLU A 160 -2.85 -16.58 -18.05
N ASN A 161 -3.19 -15.45 -17.43
CA ASN A 161 -2.99 -14.11 -18.01
C ASN A 161 -1.65 -13.50 -17.61
N ARG A 162 -0.91 -14.13 -16.67
CA ARG A 162 0.32 -13.62 -16.05
C ARG A 162 0.16 -12.27 -15.36
N GLU A 163 -1.04 -11.95 -14.94
CA GLU A 163 -1.35 -10.71 -14.23
C GLU A 163 -1.03 -10.87 -12.75
N ALA A 164 -0.20 -9.98 -12.26
CA ALA A 164 0.23 -9.94 -10.86
C ALA A 164 -0.31 -8.68 -10.19
N ASP A 165 -0.98 -8.85 -9.04
CA ASP A 165 -1.42 -7.80 -8.15
C ASP A 165 -0.69 -7.91 -6.82
N ILE A 166 -0.08 -6.83 -6.36
CA ILE A 166 0.51 -6.76 -5.02
C ILE A 166 -0.09 -5.56 -4.28
N THR A 167 -0.70 -5.86 -3.13
CA THR A 167 -1.35 -4.85 -2.30
C THR A 167 -0.43 -4.45 -1.15
N MET A 168 -0.15 -3.16 -1.06
CA MET A 168 0.71 -2.55 -0.07
C MET A 168 -0.08 -1.58 0.81
N LYS A 169 0.21 -1.58 2.10
CA LYS A 169 -0.26 -0.57 3.04
C LYS A 169 0.89 0.35 3.39
N PHE A 170 0.66 1.66 3.22
CA PHE A 170 1.60 2.71 3.59
C PHE A 170 1.09 3.51 4.78
N VAL A 171 2.01 4.02 5.58
CA VAL A 171 1.75 5.06 6.57
C VAL A 171 2.71 6.19 6.27
N GLY A 172 2.22 7.20 5.58
CA GLY A 172 2.96 8.38 5.18
C GLY A 172 2.68 9.57 6.08
N GLU A 173 3.59 10.52 6.09
CA GLU A 173 3.41 11.82 6.72
C GLU A 173 3.72 12.92 5.71
N LEU A 174 2.74 13.80 5.51
CA LEU A 174 2.77 14.90 4.57
C LEU A 174 2.28 16.17 5.27
N SER A 175 2.96 17.29 5.09
CA SER A 175 2.40 18.59 5.41
C SER A 175 1.96 19.28 4.12
N SER A 176 0.73 19.81 4.10
CA SER A 176 0.24 20.55 2.96
C SER A 176 -0.56 21.78 3.40
N VAL A 177 -0.49 22.82 2.57
CA VAL A 177 -1.23 24.06 2.74
C VAL A 177 -1.91 24.39 1.43
N VAL A 178 -3.22 24.59 1.48
CA VAL A 178 -4.01 25.04 0.34
C VAL A 178 -4.34 26.51 0.52
N ARG A 179 -4.07 27.32 -0.51
CA ARG A 179 -4.37 28.77 -0.53
C ARG A 179 -5.34 29.07 -1.67
N ASP A 180 -6.19 30.07 -1.41
CA ASP A 180 -7.04 30.64 -2.46
C ASP A 180 -6.26 31.63 -3.33
N ALA A 181 -6.92 32.17 -4.35
CA ALA A 181 -6.36 33.14 -5.30
C ALA A 181 -5.89 34.47 -4.63
N SER A 182 -6.34 34.75 -3.40
CA SER A 182 -5.91 35.92 -2.61
C SER A 182 -4.70 35.59 -1.70
N GLY A 183 -4.25 34.31 -1.68
CA GLY A 183 -3.16 33.82 -0.84
C GLY A 183 -3.57 33.45 0.57
N VAL A 184 -4.88 33.48 0.88
CA VAL A 184 -5.39 33.09 2.21
C VAL A 184 -5.38 31.57 2.33
N VAL A 185 -4.90 31.06 3.46
CA VAL A 185 -4.94 29.62 3.76
C VAL A 185 -6.37 29.19 3.98
N VAL A 186 -6.86 28.26 3.14
CA VAL A 186 -8.21 27.70 3.22
C VAL A 186 -8.22 26.29 3.80
N GLU A 187 -7.06 25.57 3.73
CA GLU A 187 -6.93 24.23 4.26
C GLU A 187 -5.48 23.93 4.62
N GLY A 188 -5.27 23.06 5.61
CA GLY A 188 -3.97 22.52 5.98
C GLY A 188 -3.12 23.42 6.87
N SER A 189 -1.85 23.03 7.04
CA SER A 189 -0.84 23.74 7.82
C SER A 189 0.56 23.39 7.31
N ALA A 190 1.41 24.41 7.16
CA ALA A 190 2.79 24.21 6.73
C ALA A 190 3.67 23.48 7.78
N THR A 191 3.24 23.53 9.06
CA THR A 191 4.05 23.05 10.20
C THR A 191 3.49 21.77 10.84
N ALA A 192 2.24 21.44 10.58
CA ALA A 192 1.61 20.23 11.10
C ALA A 192 1.65 19.12 10.03
N GLY A 193 2.51 18.12 10.24
CA GLY A 193 2.49 16.89 9.43
C GLY A 193 1.20 16.12 9.71
N ASN A 194 0.51 15.73 8.65
CA ASN A 194 -0.65 14.85 8.71
C ASN A 194 -0.20 13.43 8.38
N LYS A 195 -0.45 12.49 9.28
CA LYS A 195 -0.27 11.07 9.02
C LYS A 195 -1.48 10.54 8.28
N GLN A 196 -1.23 9.87 7.16
CA GLN A 196 -2.24 9.19 6.38
C GLN A 196 -1.90 7.71 6.23
N SER A 197 -2.93 6.88 6.10
CA SER A 197 -2.77 5.44 5.91
C SER A 197 -3.49 5.03 4.65
N ASP A 198 -2.73 4.63 3.65
CA ASP A 198 -3.21 4.30 2.31
C ASP A 198 -2.97 2.84 2.00
N VAL A 199 -3.87 2.26 1.20
CA VAL A 199 -3.73 0.90 0.66
C VAL A 199 -3.78 1.01 -0.84
N TRP A 200 -2.67 0.63 -1.49
CA TRP A 200 -2.51 0.67 -2.93
C TRP A 200 -2.29 -0.75 -3.47
N THR A 201 -2.84 -1.03 -4.62
CA THR A 201 -2.57 -2.26 -5.36
C THR A 201 -1.77 -1.90 -6.60
N PHE A 202 -0.66 -2.57 -6.77
CA PHE A 202 0.22 -2.46 -7.93
C PHE A 202 -0.03 -3.66 -8.83
N ALA A 203 -0.28 -3.41 -10.11
CA ALA A 203 -0.54 -4.44 -11.10
C ALA A 203 0.54 -4.46 -12.20
N ARG A 204 0.91 -5.66 -12.68
CA ARG A 204 1.84 -5.84 -13.79
C ARG A 204 1.63 -7.19 -14.48
N LEU A 205 1.89 -7.22 -15.78
CA LEU A 205 2.03 -8.48 -16.52
C LEU A 205 3.45 -9.04 -16.33
N MET A 206 3.57 -10.18 -15.65
CA MET A 206 4.86 -10.82 -15.35
C MET A 206 5.47 -11.48 -16.58
N GLY A 207 6.81 -11.40 -16.68
CA GLY A 207 7.58 -11.98 -17.79
C GLY A 207 7.40 -11.24 -19.14
N GLY A 208 6.85 -10.03 -19.12
CA GLY A 208 6.80 -9.12 -20.26
C GLY A 208 7.99 -8.17 -20.29
N ASP A 209 8.10 -7.40 -21.38
CA ASP A 209 9.19 -6.43 -21.58
C ASP A 209 9.01 -5.13 -20.74
N ASN A 210 7.80 -4.87 -20.23
CA ASN A 210 7.52 -3.70 -19.41
C ASN A 210 7.76 -4.02 -17.93
N PRO A 211 8.79 -3.43 -17.30
CA PRO A 211 9.08 -3.65 -15.88
C PRO A 211 8.20 -2.83 -14.93
N ASN A 212 7.42 -1.89 -15.45
CA ASN A 212 6.66 -0.93 -14.64
C ASN A 212 5.43 -1.58 -14.01
N TRP A 213 5.20 -1.24 -12.75
CA TRP A 213 3.98 -1.50 -12.02
C TRP A 213 3.10 -0.25 -12.07
N LEU A 214 1.80 -0.45 -12.29
CA LEU A 214 0.80 0.64 -12.34
C LEU A 214 -0.14 0.53 -11.17
#